data_e47c6382089531707948146c1b801d7a
#
_entry.id   e47c6382089531707948146c1b801d7a
#
_cell.length_a   1.000
_cell.length_b   1.000
_cell.length_c   1.000
_cell.angle_alpha   90.00
_cell.angle_beta   90.00
_cell.angle_gamma   90.00
#
_symmetry.space_group_name_H-M   'P 1'
#
loop_
_entity.id
_entity.type
_entity.pdbx_description
1 polymer ?
#
loop_
_entity_poly.entity_id
_entity_poly.type
_entity_poly.pdbx_seq_one_letter_code
_entity_poly.pdbx_strand_id
1 'polypeptide(L)'
;MMMMFARFILLPLLLMPRASSSRLESQLRDGDVIFHESRSAQSRAIQLATKSRYSHMGIVYRRNGNWFVYEAVQPVKLTPIHEWIERGRDGHFVVKRLRNPAVLTPAVLRQMRAAGEKFRGKPYDLYFEWDDRRIYCSELVWKIYKEAAGIELGSLQELKEFDLSHPAVREKMRERYGSRIPLLEPVISPSAIFESDKLVEIARR
;
A
#
# COMPACT_ATOMS: atom_id res chain seq x y z
N MET A 1 -23.74 63.99 -9.23
CA MET A 1 -22.58 63.07 -9.31
C MET A 1 -22.94 61.88 -8.40
N MET A 2 -23.50 60.86 -9.02
CA MET A 2 -24.16 59.74 -8.30
C MET A 2 -23.20 58.52 -8.40
N MET A 3 -22.58 58.12 -7.26
CA MET A 3 -21.69 56.96 -7.18
C MET A 3 -22.53 55.70 -7.04
N MET A 4 -22.54 54.84 -8.06
CA MET A 4 -23.05 53.48 -8.02
C MET A 4 -22.04 52.57 -7.32
N PHE A 5 -22.40 52.04 -6.14
CA PHE A 5 -21.66 50.97 -5.48
C PHE A 5 -22.09 49.62 -6.08
N ALA A 6 -21.21 48.99 -6.83
CA ALA A 6 -21.39 47.62 -7.28
C ALA A 6 -21.14 46.65 -6.10
N ARG A 7 -22.19 45.98 -5.64
CA ARG A 7 -22.08 44.86 -4.67
C ARG A 7 -21.61 43.60 -5.40
N PHE A 8 -20.38 43.21 -5.16
CA PHE A 8 -19.88 41.87 -5.51
C PHE A 8 -20.50 40.84 -4.54
N ILE A 9 -21.40 40.01 -5.04
CA ILE A 9 -21.90 38.84 -4.34
C ILE A 9 -20.86 37.73 -4.51
N LEU A 10 -20.06 37.47 -3.47
CA LEU A 10 -19.25 36.25 -3.40
C LEU A 10 -20.19 35.05 -3.19
N LEU A 11 -20.36 34.25 -4.23
CA LEU A 11 -21.05 32.96 -4.15
C LEU A 11 -20.07 31.96 -3.48
N PRO A 12 -20.46 31.31 -2.34
CA PRO A 12 -19.61 30.30 -1.74
C PRO A 12 -19.54 29.09 -2.65
N LEU A 13 -18.31 28.73 -3.07
CA LEU A 13 -18.02 27.52 -3.80
C LEU A 13 -18.26 26.33 -2.85
N LEU A 14 -19.46 25.75 -2.90
CA LEU A 14 -19.79 24.52 -2.20
C LEU A 14 -18.93 23.39 -2.77
N LEU A 15 -17.88 23.00 -2.03
CA LEU A 15 -17.17 21.75 -2.30
C LEU A 15 -18.12 20.58 -2.08
N MET A 16 -18.77 20.13 -3.15
CA MET A 16 -19.53 18.88 -3.11
C MET A 16 -18.55 17.71 -2.91
N PRO A 17 -18.74 16.84 -1.89
CA PRO A 17 -17.94 15.62 -1.78
C PRO A 17 -18.18 14.77 -3.02
N ARG A 18 -17.07 14.33 -3.65
CA ARG A 18 -17.14 13.51 -4.86
C ARG A 18 -17.90 12.22 -4.54
N ALA A 19 -19.00 11.97 -5.21
CA ALA A 19 -19.88 10.80 -5.05
C ALA A 19 -19.14 9.44 -5.16
N SER A 20 -17.98 9.41 -5.81
CA SER A 20 -17.12 8.23 -5.91
C SER A 20 -16.41 7.86 -4.59
N SER A 21 -16.11 8.82 -3.73
CA SER A 21 -15.46 8.59 -2.42
C SER A 21 -16.41 7.88 -1.46
N SER A 22 -17.65 8.31 -1.38
CA SER A 22 -18.67 7.72 -0.50
C SER A 22 -18.98 6.26 -0.85
N ARG A 23 -18.98 5.91 -2.15
CA ARG A 23 -19.21 4.54 -2.62
C ARG A 23 -18.07 3.58 -2.24
N LEU A 24 -16.81 4.00 -2.37
CA LEU A 24 -15.68 3.21 -1.94
C LEU A 24 -15.75 2.98 -0.42
N GLU A 25 -15.90 4.07 0.35
CA GLU A 25 -15.87 4.02 1.81
C GLU A 25 -16.94 3.10 2.41
N SER A 26 -18.11 2.99 1.77
CA SER A 26 -19.18 2.06 2.20
C SER A 26 -18.83 0.58 2.02
N GLN A 27 -17.88 0.26 1.16
CA GLN A 27 -17.43 -1.10 0.87
C GLN A 27 -16.24 -1.55 1.73
N LEU A 28 -15.47 -0.60 2.28
CA LEU A 28 -14.24 -0.87 3.02
C LEU A 28 -14.51 -1.55 4.37
N ARG A 29 -13.57 -2.40 4.78
CA ARG A 29 -13.50 -2.98 6.12
C ARG A 29 -12.08 -2.91 6.66
N ASP A 30 -11.97 -2.90 8.00
CA ASP A 30 -10.68 -3.06 8.66
C ASP A 30 -9.99 -4.36 8.20
N GLY A 31 -8.70 -4.25 7.87
CA GLY A 31 -7.91 -5.38 7.37
C GLY A 31 -7.97 -5.58 5.86
N ASP A 32 -8.76 -4.82 5.09
CA ASP A 32 -8.65 -4.88 3.64
C ASP A 32 -7.23 -4.48 3.19
N VAL A 33 -6.77 -5.06 2.09
CA VAL A 33 -5.48 -4.75 1.49
C VAL A 33 -5.71 -3.93 0.22
N ILE A 34 -5.06 -2.77 0.13
CA ILE A 34 -5.18 -1.87 -1.01
C ILE A 34 -3.86 -1.78 -1.78
N PHE A 35 -3.95 -1.76 -3.11
CA PHE A 35 -2.83 -1.78 -4.05
C PHE A 35 -2.93 -0.63 -5.03
N HIS A 36 -1.78 -0.05 -5.39
CA HIS A 36 -1.69 0.88 -6.52
C HIS A 36 -0.34 0.78 -7.27
N GLU A 37 -0.29 1.44 -8.40
CA GLU A 37 0.93 1.73 -9.13
C GLU A 37 1.54 3.02 -8.57
N SER A 38 2.66 2.92 -7.86
CA SER A 38 3.39 4.10 -7.38
C SER A 38 4.10 4.82 -8.53
N ARG A 39 4.25 6.14 -8.42
CA ARG A 39 4.96 6.97 -9.42
C ARG A 39 6.47 7.08 -9.17
N SER A 40 7.01 6.38 -8.17
CA SER A 40 8.44 6.43 -7.84
C SER A 40 9.31 5.73 -8.89
N ALA A 41 10.57 6.15 -9.03
CA ALA A 41 11.52 5.46 -9.89
C ALA A 41 11.74 3.98 -9.49
N GLN A 42 11.66 3.70 -8.18
CA GLN A 42 11.69 2.33 -7.65
C GLN A 42 10.49 1.49 -8.14
N SER A 43 9.32 2.10 -8.26
CA SER A 43 8.10 1.43 -8.72
C SER A 43 8.31 0.77 -10.08
N ARG A 44 8.97 1.44 -11.02
CA ARG A 44 9.23 0.89 -12.35
C ARG A 44 10.09 -0.36 -12.29
N ALA A 45 11.13 -0.37 -11.46
CA ALA A 45 11.98 -1.56 -11.30
C ALA A 45 11.21 -2.74 -10.67
N ILE A 46 10.37 -2.47 -9.65
CA ILE A 46 9.51 -3.48 -9.03
C ILE A 46 8.54 -4.06 -10.07
N GLN A 47 7.86 -3.23 -10.84
CA GLN A 47 6.93 -3.67 -11.88
C GLN A 47 7.58 -4.59 -12.92
N LEU A 48 8.77 -4.22 -13.39
CA LEU A 48 9.53 -5.00 -14.37
C LEU A 48 9.98 -6.33 -13.78
N ALA A 49 10.54 -6.31 -12.57
CA ALA A 49 11.04 -7.52 -11.90
C ALA A 49 9.92 -8.50 -11.55
N THR A 50 8.72 -8.01 -11.21
CA THR A 50 7.58 -8.82 -10.79
C THR A 50 6.56 -9.08 -11.91
N LYS A 51 6.73 -8.48 -13.09
CA LYS A 51 5.79 -8.52 -14.23
C LYS A 51 4.36 -8.09 -13.84
N SER A 52 4.25 -7.18 -12.87
CA SER A 52 2.98 -6.68 -12.34
C SER A 52 2.95 -5.15 -12.36
N ARG A 53 1.76 -4.57 -12.53
CA ARG A 53 1.58 -3.12 -12.40
C ARG A 53 1.58 -2.64 -10.95
N TYR A 54 1.31 -3.54 -9.99
CA TYR A 54 1.20 -3.17 -8.58
C TYR A 54 2.57 -3.13 -7.92
N SER A 55 2.96 -1.97 -7.44
CA SER A 55 4.28 -1.70 -6.87
C SER A 55 4.23 -1.14 -5.45
N HIS A 56 3.02 -0.85 -4.95
CA HIS A 56 2.82 -0.37 -3.59
C HIS A 56 1.49 -0.83 -3.02
N MET A 57 1.43 -1.00 -1.70
CA MET A 57 0.27 -1.50 -0.99
C MET A 57 0.28 -1.11 0.49
N GLY A 58 -0.86 -1.33 1.16
CA GLY A 58 -1.01 -1.19 2.60
C GLY A 58 -2.28 -1.84 3.11
N ILE A 59 -2.51 -1.75 4.43
CA ILE A 59 -3.70 -2.29 5.09
C ILE A 59 -4.66 -1.14 5.41
N VAL A 60 -5.92 -1.32 5.05
CA VAL A 60 -6.99 -0.36 5.32
C VAL A 60 -7.47 -0.48 6.76
N TYR A 61 -7.53 0.64 7.47
CA TYR A 61 -8.07 0.73 8.81
C TYR A 61 -9.00 1.93 8.99
N ARG A 62 -10.06 1.76 9.78
CA ARG A 62 -10.92 2.86 10.23
C ARG A 62 -10.43 3.43 11.56
N ARG A 63 -10.30 4.76 11.64
CA ARG A 63 -9.92 5.47 12.86
C ARG A 63 -10.74 6.73 13.00
N ASN A 64 -11.43 6.92 14.13
CA ASN A 64 -12.28 8.10 14.40
C ASN A 64 -13.26 8.40 13.26
N GLY A 65 -13.90 7.36 12.72
CA GLY A 65 -14.86 7.49 11.63
C GLY A 65 -14.27 7.58 10.22
N ASN A 66 -12.98 7.87 10.06
CA ASN A 66 -12.30 8.05 8.78
C ASN A 66 -11.47 6.81 8.38
N TRP A 67 -11.24 6.63 7.07
CA TRP A 67 -10.44 5.55 6.52
C TRP A 67 -8.99 5.96 6.27
N PHE A 68 -8.07 5.09 6.64
CA PHE A 68 -6.64 5.25 6.48
C PHE A 68 -6.02 4.00 5.88
N VAL A 69 -4.89 4.16 5.24
CA VAL A 69 -4.00 3.06 4.83
C VAL A 69 -2.78 3.06 5.73
N TYR A 70 -2.53 1.94 6.42
CA TYR A 70 -1.29 1.71 7.14
C TYR A 70 -0.27 1.15 6.17
N GLU A 71 0.82 1.87 5.98
CA GLU A 71 1.76 1.61 4.89
C GLU A 71 3.21 1.85 5.30
N ALA A 72 4.12 1.08 4.69
CA ALA A 72 5.53 1.40 4.73
C ALA A 72 5.86 2.40 3.62
N VAL A 73 6.16 3.60 4.06
CA VAL A 73 6.77 4.71 3.31
C VAL A 73 7.88 5.28 4.19
N GLN A 74 8.40 6.45 3.89
CA GLN A 74 9.41 7.09 4.74
C GLN A 74 8.76 8.16 5.64
N PRO A 75 8.50 7.87 6.93
CA PRO A 75 8.52 6.59 7.64
C PRO A 75 7.18 5.82 7.55
N VAL A 76 7.11 4.61 8.14
CA VAL A 76 5.86 3.83 8.30
C VAL A 76 4.80 4.64 9.05
N LYS A 77 3.61 4.77 8.46
CA LYS A 77 2.54 5.61 9.01
C LYS A 77 1.14 5.21 8.56
N LEU A 78 0.14 5.86 9.15
CA LEU A 78 -1.23 5.93 8.63
C LEU A 78 -1.35 7.12 7.68
N THR A 79 -1.85 6.88 6.47
CA THR A 79 -2.15 7.91 5.47
C THR A 79 -3.65 7.93 5.20
N PRO A 80 -4.33 9.10 5.19
CA PRO A 80 -5.73 9.18 4.77
C PRO A 80 -5.94 8.52 3.41
N ILE A 81 -7.03 7.74 3.26
CA ILE A 81 -7.19 6.88 2.08
C ILE A 81 -7.23 7.66 0.75
N HIS A 82 -7.82 8.85 0.74
CA HIS A 82 -7.85 9.68 -0.47
C HIS A 82 -6.47 10.23 -0.85
N GLU A 83 -5.67 10.67 0.10
CA GLU A 83 -4.29 11.07 -0.15
C GLU A 83 -3.47 9.89 -0.70
N TRP A 84 -3.71 8.70 -0.16
CA TRP A 84 -3.05 7.47 -0.60
C TRP A 84 -3.42 7.13 -2.05
N ILE A 85 -4.71 7.20 -2.41
CA ILE A 85 -5.21 6.94 -3.77
C ILE A 85 -4.65 7.98 -4.77
N GLU A 86 -4.64 9.27 -4.40
CA GLU A 86 -4.15 10.35 -5.27
C GLU A 86 -2.66 10.23 -5.61
N ARG A 87 -1.87 9.62 -4.73
CA ARG A 87 -0.45 9.33 -5.01
C ARG A 87 -0.25 8.23 -6.06
N GLY A 88 -1.23 7.37 -6.25
CA GLY A 88 -1.20 6.34 -7.28
C GLY A 88 -1.28 6.94 -8.68
N ARG A 89 -0.79 6.20 -9.69
CA ARG A 89 -0.90 6.61 -11.10
C ARG A 89 -2.36 6.69 -11.50
N ASP A 90 -2.78 7.85 -11.98
CA ASP A 90 -4.14 8.15 -12.46
C ASP A 90 -5.24 7.88 -11.41
N GLY A 91 -4.87 7.86 -10.11
CA GLY A 91 -5.76 7.52 -9.02
C GLY A 91 -6.28 6.07 -9.09
N HIS A 92 -5.62 5.20 -9.86
CA HIS A 92 -5.96 3.78 -9.95
C HIS A 92 -5.62 3.06 -8.66
N PHE A 93 -6.55 2.24 -8.19
CA PHE A 93 -6.35 1.34 -7.05
C PHE A 93 -7.17 0.06 -7.20
N VAL A 94 -6.78 -0.97 -6.46
CA VAL A 94 -7.58 -2.18 -6.23
C VAL A 94 -7.59 -2.47 -4.74
N VAL A 95 -8.77 -2.77 -4.20
CA VAL A 95 -8.94 -3.25 -2.82
C VAL A 95 -9.28 -4.73 -2.85
N LYS A 96 -8.55 -5.52 -2.08
CA LYS A 96 -8.81 -6.94 -1.91
C LYS A 96 -9.06 -7.25 -0.42
N ARG A 97 -9.89 -8.26 -0.17
CA ARG A 97 -10.28 -8.73 1.16
C ARG A 97 -9.98 -10.20 1.29
N LEU A 98 -9.72 -10.68 2.51
CA LEU A 98 -9.67 -12.11 2.75
C LEU A 98 -10.96 -12.80 2.23
N ARG A 99 -10.80 -13.90 1.51
CA ARG A 99 -11.91 -14.74 1.03
C ARG A 99 -12.79 -15.22 2.19
N ASN A 100 -12.15 -15.52 3.33
CA ASN A 100 -12.85 -15.77 4.59
C ASN A 100 -12.65 -14.60 5.56
N PRO A 101 -13.44 -13.52 5.48
CA PRO A 101 -13.27 -12.33 6.31
C PRO A 101 -13.65 -12.56 7.77
N ALA A 102 -14.35 -13.66 8.11
CA ALA A 102 -14.72 -13.98 9.48
C ALA A 102 -13.51 -14.29 10.37
N VAL A 103 -12.35 -14.62 9.79
CA VAL A 103 -11.09 -14.77 10.51
C VAL A 103 -10.65 -13.47 11.18
N LEU A 104 -10.95 -12.33 10.56
CA LEU A 104 -10.61 -11.00 11.11
C LEU A 104 -11.61 -10.56 12.18
N THR A 105 -11.70 -11.34 13.26
CA THR A 105 -12.49 -10.97 14.44
C THR A 105 -11.99 -9.66 15.06
N PRO A 106 -12.79 -8.99 15.91
CA PRO A 106 -12.32 -7.80 16.63
C PRO A 106 -11.04 -8.03 17.43
N ALA A 107 -10.81 -9.25 17.94
CA ALA A 107 -9.58 -9.62 18.64
C ALA A 107 -8.38 -9.66 17.67
N VAL A 108 -8.53 -10.34 16.52
CA VAL A 108 -7.48 -10.42 15.49
C VAL A 108 -7.16 -9.03 14.92
N LEU A 109 -8.16 -8.18 14.67
CA LEU A 109 -7.93 -6.81 14.22
C LEU A 109 -7.16 -5.96 15.24
N ARG A 110 -7.39 -6.16 16.55
CA ARG A 110 -6.56 -5.53 17.59
C ARG A 110 -5.12 -6.05 17.54
N GLN A 111 -4.93 -7.36 17.36
CA GLN A 111 -3.59 -7.96 17.22
C GLN A 111 -2.86 -7.44 15.97
N MET A 112 -3.56 -7.29 14.83
CA MET A 112 -3.00 -6.69 13.63
C MET A 112 -2.52 -5.26 13.86
N ARG A 113 -3.29 -4.45 14.59
CA ARG A 113 -2.88 -3.08 14.95
C ARG A 113 -1.67 -3.10 15.90
N ALA A 114 -1.64 -3.99 16.87
CA ALA A 114 -0.51 -4.14 17.79
C ALA A 114 0.76 -4.61 17.07
N ALA A 115 0.65 -5.57 16.16
CA ALA A 115 1.75 -6.01 15.31
C ALA A 115 2.27 -4.84 14.44
N GLY A 116 1.36 -4.05 13.85
CA GLY A 116 1.73 -2.87 13.07
C GLY A 116 2.46 -1.81 13.89
N GLU A 117 2.04 -1.55 15.15
CA GLU A 117 2.69 -0.55 16.00
C GLU A 117 4.20 -0.79 16.23
N LYS A 118 4.66 -2.05 16.14
CA LYS A 118 6.10 -2.39 16.22
C LYS A 118 6.92 -1.74 15.11
N PHE A 119 6.26 -1.43 13.98
CA PHE A 119 6.89 -0.86 12.79
C PHE A 119 6.63 0.64 12.63
N ARG A 120 5.73 1.23 13.43
CA ARG A 120 5.43 2.67 13.34
C ARG A 120 6.68 3.52 13.42
N GLY A 121 6.83 4.45 12.48
CA GLY A 121 7.97 5.38 12.44
C GLY A 121 9.28 4.75 11.93
N LYS A 122 9.32 3.44 11.65
CA LYS A 122 10.52 2.83 11.07
C LYS A 122 10.77 3.35 9.64
N PRO A 123 12.05 3.45 9.23
CA PRO A 123 12.41 3.88 7.90
C PRO A 123 12.00 2.83 6.85
N TYR A 124 11.79 3.29 5.62
CA TYR A 124 11.51 2.42 4.49
C TYR A 124 12.77 1.62 4.10
N ASP A 125 12.60 0.32 3.90
CA ASP A 125 13.70 -0.51 3.42
C ASP A 125 13.82 -0.46 1.89
N LEU A 126 14.93 0.12 1.43
CA LEU A 126 15.31 0.17 0.00
C LEU A 126 16.08 -1.08 -0.43
N TYR A 127 16.58 -1.85 0.52
CA TYR A 127 17.45 -3.01 0.25
C TYR A 127 16.69 -4.33 0.28
N PHE A 128 15.41 -4.30 0.64
CA PHE A 128 14.57 -5.49 0.76
C PHE A 128 15.17 -6.59 1.64
N GLU A 129 15.91 -6.18 2.69
CA GLU A 129 16.45 -7.09 3.69
C GLU A 129 15.31 -7.62 4.57
N TRP A 130 15.39 -8.88 4.94
CA TRP A 130 14.38 -9.50 5.79
C TRP A 130 14.71 -9.28 7.27
N ASP A 131 14.64 -8.02 7.71
CA ASP A 131 14.84 -7.64 9.11
C ASP A 131 13.77 -6.65 9.58
N ASP A 132 13.74 -6.36 10.91
CA ASP A 132 12.74 -5.46 11.48
C ASP A 132 13.27 -4.04 11.74
N ARG A 133 14.49 -3.70 11.34
CA ARG A 133 15.06 -2.35 11.51
C ARG A 133 14.47 -1.37 10.52
N ARG A 134 14.24 -1.83 9.32
CA ARG A 134 13.59 -1.16 8.20
C ARG A 134 12.52 -2.09 7.67
N ILE A 135 11.56 -1.56 6.90
CA ILE A 135 10.51 -2.39 6.35
C ILE A 135 9.97 -1.82 5.04
N TYR A 136 9.69 -2.67 4.07
CA TYR A 136 9.03 -2.30 2.82
C TYR A 136 7.54 -2.68 2.81
N CYS A 137 6.78 -2.17 1.83
CA CYS A 137 5.31 -2.17 1.89
C CYS A 137 4.68 -3.56 1.96
N SER A 138 5.12 -4.51 1.14
CA SER A 138 4.57 -5.87 1.13
C SER A 138 5.04 -6.70 2.32
N GLU A 139 6.27 -6.50 2.78
CA GLU A 139 6.77 -7.12 3.99
C GLU A 139 5.94 -6.71 5.22
N LEU A 140 5.65 -5.41 5.36
CA LEU A 140 4.80 -4.91 6.45
C LEU A 140 3.44 -5.60 6.48
N VAL A 141 2.78 -5.71 5.33
CA VAL A 141 1.47 -6.36 5.22
C VAL A 141 1.58 -7.85 5.54
N TRP A 142 2.56 -8.54 4.96
CA TRP A 142 2.77 -9.96 5.17
C TRP A 142 3.06 -10.29 6.63
N LYS A 143 3.97 -9.56 7.30
CA LYS A 143 4.32 -9.76 8.71
C LYS A 143 3.13 -9.51 9.64
N ILE A 144 2.35 -8.45 9.42
CA ILE A 144 1.16 -8.15 10.23
C ILE A 144 0.13 -9.29 10.11
N TYR A 145 -0.17 -9.76 8.91
CA TYR A 145 -1.12 -10.85 8.70
C TYR A 145 -0.64 -12.17 9.28
N LYS A 146 0.65 -12.49 9.09
CA LYS A 146 1.27 -13.70 9.63
C LYS A 146 1.25 -13.71 11.16
N GLU A 147 1.69 -12.61 11.80
CA GLU A 147 1.77 -12.53 13.24
C GLU A 147 0.38 -12.54 13.91
N ALA A 148 -0.57 -11.76 13.38
CA ALA A 148 -1.85 -11.55 14.05
C ALA A 148 -2.91 -12.62 13.71
N ALA A 149 -2.86 -13.19 12.52
CA ALA A 149 -3.88 -14.12 12.02
C ALA A 149 -3.33 -15.49 11.62
N GLY A 150 -2.01 -15.70 11.64
CA GLY A 150 -1.37 -16.91 11.13
C GLY A 150 -1.49 -17.07 9.62
N ILE A 151 -1.81 -16.01 8.89
CA ILE A 151 -2.08 -16.04 7.45
C ILE A 151 -0.89 -15.48 6.67
N GLU A 152 -0.32 -16.29 5.80
CA GLU A 152 0.64 -15.87 4.80
C GLU A 152 -0.09 -15.45 3.53
N LEU A 153 -0.02 -14.15 3.21
CA LEU A 153 -0.55 -13.60 1.98
C LEU A 153 0.53 -13.67 0.89
N GLY A 154 0.39 -14.65 0.01
CA GLY A 154 1.43 -14.97 -0.99
C GLY A 154 2.62 -15.73 -0.39
N SER A 155 3.53 -16.16 -1.24
CA SER A 155 4.73 -16.92 -0.88
C SER A 155 5.97 -16.04 -0.94
N LEU A 156 6.89 -16.24 0.02
CA LEU A 156 8.23 -15.67 -0.06
C LEU A 156 8.97 -16.27 -1.26
N GLN A 157 9.76 -15.44 -1.92
CA GLN A 157 10.60 -15.82 -3.06
C GLN A 157 12.03 -15.36 -2.78
N GLU A 158 13.01 -16.08 -3.29
CA GLU A 158 14.39 -15.58 -3.28
C GLU A 158 14.56 -14.49 -4.35
N LEU A 159 15.39 -13.47 -4.08
CA LEU A 159 15.59 -12.33 -4.99
C LEU A 159 15.96 -12.77 -6.42
N LYS A 160 16.70 -13.88 -6.58
CA LYS A 160 17.03 -14.45 -7.89
C LYS A 160 15.86 -14.96 -8.72
N GLU A 161 14.70 -15.20 -8.10
CA GLU A 161 13.50 -15.70 -8.79
C GLU A 161 12.73 -14.60 -9.54
N PHE A 162 13.05 -13.33 -9.26
CA PHE A 162 12.50 -12.20 -9.99
C PHE A 162 13.21 -11.98 -11.33
N ASP A 163 12.54 -11.29 -12.26
CA ASP A 163 13.15 -10.92 -13.54
C ASP A 163 14.17 -9.78 -13.37
N LEU A 164 15.41 -10.14 -13.14
CA LEU A 164 16.51 -9.20 -12.99
C LEU A 164 17.17 -8.82 -14.34
N SER A 165 16.65 -9.29 -15.48
CA SER A 165 17.28 -9.13 -16.80
C SER A 165 17.10 -7.72 -17.40
N HIS A 166 16.04 -7.00 -16.99
CA HIS A 166 15.75 -5.69 -17.57
C HIS A 166 16.81 -4.64 -17.15
N PRO A 167 17.30 -3.78 -18.07
CA PRO A 167 18.33 -2.78 -17.77
C PRO A 167 18.02 -1.89 -16.57
N ALA A 168 16.78 -1.39 -16.44
CA ALA A 168 16.37 -0.54 -15.31
C ALA A 168 16.38 -1.32 -13.97
N VAL A 169 16.10 -2.62 -13.97
CA VAL A 169 16.20 -3.47 -12.77
C VAL A 169 17.66 -3.64 -12.40
N ARG A 170 18.53 -3.99 -13.36
CA ARG A 170 19.97 -4.14 -13.12
C ARG A 170 20.63 -2.87 -12.62
N GLU A 171 20.23 -1.72 -13.15
CA GLU A 171 20.70 -0.42 -12.68
C GLU A 171 20.33 -0.19 -11.20
N LYS A 172 19.08 -0.43 -10.82
CA LYS A 172 18.62 -0.32 -9.43
C LYS A 172 19.33 -1.32 -8.51
N MET A 173 19.56 -2.54 -8.94
CA MET A 173 20.30 -3.53 -8.17
C MET A 173 21.74 -3.08 -7.94
N ARG A 174 22.41 -2.56 -8.99
CA ARG A 174 23.78 -2.03 -8.88
C ARG A 174 23.84 -0.79 -7.98
N GLU A 175 22.88 0.12 -8.09
CA GLU A 175 22.79 1.32 -7.24
C GLU A 175 22.71 0.95 -5.75
N ARG A 176 21.97 -0.13 -5.41
CA ARG A 176 21.71 -0.53 -4.02
C ARG A 176 22.79 -1.43 -3.45
N TYR A 177 23.22 -2.43 -4.20
CA TYR A 177 24.04 -3.52 -3.69
C TYR A 177 25.48 -3.52 -4.27
N GLY A 178 25.76 -2.63 -5.24
CA GLY A 178 27.04 -2.66 -5.96
C GLY A 178 27.23 -3.99 -6.67
N SER A 179 28.34 -4.67 -6.37
CA SER A 179 28.68 -5.99 -6.94
C SER A 179 28.15 -7.18 -6.13
N ARG A 180 27.56 -6.95 -4.93
CA ARG A 180 27.15 -8.02 -4.00
C ARG A 180 25.64 -8.09 -3.87
N ILE A 181 24.96 -8.46 -4.96
CA ILE A 181 23.50 -8.61 -4.95
C ILE A 181 23.15 -9.85 -4.12
N PRO A 182 22.26 -9.73 -3.09
CA PRO A 182 21.88 -10.82 -2.19
C PRO A 182 20.84 -11.73 -2.85
N LEU A 183 21.25 -12.54 -3.81
CA LEU A 183 20.35 -13.36 -4.65
C LEU A 183 19.49 -14.36 -3.89
N LEU A 184 19.90 -14.76 -2.68
CA LEU A 184 19.16 -15.70 -1.82
C LEU A 184 18.32 -15.00 -0.74
N GLU A 185 18.28 -13.66 -0.73
CA GLU A 185 17.47 -12.92 0.23
C GLU A 185 15.98 -13.22 0.02
N PRO A 186 15.24 -13.61 1.08
CA PRO A 186 13.81 -13.83 0.98
C PRO A 186 13.08 -12.49 0.81
N VAL A 187 12.21 -12.41 -0.18
CA VAL A 187 11.45 -11.22 -0.52
C VAL A 187 9.98 -11.58 -0.73
N ILE A 188 9.07 -10.77 -0.25
CA ILE A 188 7.66 -10.80 -0.62
C ILE A 188 7.33 -9.61 -1.51
N SER A 189 6.83 -9.86 -2.73
CA SER A 189 6.46 -8.78 -3.64
C SER A 189 5.00 -8.35 -3.48
N PRO A 190 4.65 -7.11 -3.84
CA PRO A 190 3.24 -6.69 -3.92
C PRO A 190 2.41 -7.58 -4.84
N SER A 191 3.01 -8.08 -5.95
CA SER A 191 2.34 -8.99 -6.88
C SER A 191 2.04 -10.35 -6.25
N ALA A 192 2.95 -10.92 -5.48
CA ALA A 192 2.73 -12.20 -4.79
C ALA A 192 1.54 -12.12 -3.82
N ILE A 193 1.40 -10.99 -3.11
CA ILE A 193 0.22 -10.76 -2.25
C ILE A 193 -1.03 -10.50 -3.09
N PHE A 194 -0.91 -9.73 -4.18
CA PHE A 194 -2.04 -9.45 -5.07
C PHE A 194 -2.63 -10.71 -5.68
N GLU A 195 -1.80 -11.66 -6.10
CA GLU A 195 -2.19 -12.92 -6.73
C GLU A 195 -2.56 -14.02 -5.71
N SER A 196 -2.47 -13.72 -4.39
CA SER A 196 -2.84 -14.69 -3.36
C SER A 196 -4.28 -15.18 -3.53
N ASP A 197 -4.46 -16.49 -3.55
CA ASP A 197 -5.77 -17.17 -3.60
C ASP A 197 -6.63 -16.90 -2.36
N LYS A 198 -6.01 -16.44 -1.27
CA LYS A 198 -6.67 -16.04 -0.03
C LYS A 198 -7.39 -14.71 -0.12
N LEU A 199 -7.15 -13.93 -1.18
CA LEU A 199 -7.73 -12.60 -1.38
C LEU A 199 -8.73 -12.57 -2.54
N VAL A 200 -9.83 -11.84 -2.36
CA VAL A 200 -10.81 -11.53 -3.41
C VAL A 200 -10.89 -10.02 -3.60
N GLU A 201 -11.06 -9.59 -4.84
CA GLU A 201 -11.27 -8.18 -5.15
C GLU A 201 -12.66 -7.73 -4.71
N ILE A 202 -12.73 -6.54 -4.09
CA ILE A 202 -13.99 -5.94 -3.63
C ILE A 202 -14.28 -4.56 -4.24
N ALA A 203 -13.24 -3.85 -4.66
CA ALA A 203 -13.35 -2.55 -5.31
C ALA A 203 -12.13 -2.27 -6.19
N ARG A 204 -12.35 -1.50 -7.27
CA ARG A 204 -11.28 -0.92 -8.12
C ARG A 204 -11.70 0.41 -8.73
N ARG A 205 -10.70 1.15 -9.15
CA ARG A 205 -10.82 2.34 -9.99
C ARG A 205 -9.76 2.34 -11.08
#